data_9e1ff6319945bba4bd1773c1f5c98c1a
#
_entry.id   9e1ff6319945bba4bd1773c1f5c98c1a
#
_cell.length_a   1.000
_cell.length_b   1.000
_cell.length_c   1.000
_cell.angle_alpha   90.00
_cell.angle_beta   90.00
_cell.angle_gamma   90.00
#
_symmetry.space_group_name_H-M   'P 1'
#
loop_
_entity.id
_entity.type
_entity.pdbx_description
1 polymer ?
#
loop_
_entity_poly.entity_id
_entity_poly.type
_entity_poly.pdbx_seq_one_letter_code
_entity_poly.pdbx_strand_id
1 'polypeptide(L)' 'ESLDFVFIDADHAYKSVVKDIEDWSPKVKKGGFITGHDHYISGVKRAVKEKFGNDYTVSQDNVWIYKNV' A
#
# COMPACT_ATOMS: atom_id res chain seq x y z
N GLU A 1 6.16 3.43 13.89
CA GLU A 1 7.45 2.80 13.55
C GLU A 1 7.67 1.46 14.22
N SER A 2 6.63 0.91 14.86
CA SER A 2 6.76 -0.37 15.54
C SER A 2 6.18 -1.54 14.76
N LEU A 3 5.53 -1.31 13.64
CA LEU A 3 4.91 -2.37 12.85
C LEU A 3 5.89 -2.99 11.87
N ASP A 4 5.90 -4.33 11.80
CA ASP A 4 6.68 -5.04 10.80
C ASP A 4 6.03 -4.95 9.42
N PHE A 5 4.71 -4.89 9.38
CA PHE A 5 3.98 -4.69 8.14
C PHE A 5 2.57 -4.19 8.44
N VAL A 6 1.92 -3.66 7.42
CA VAL A 6 0.51 -3.29 7.50
C VAL A 6 -0.18 -3.78 6.22
N PHE A 7 -1.39 -4.28 6.36
CA PHE A 7 -2.22 -4.71 5.24
C PHE A 7 -3.39 -3.75 5.12
N ILE A 8 -3.43 -3.02 4.03
CA ILE A 8 -4.46 -2.02 3.78
C ILE A 8 -5.57 -2.66 2.95
N ASP A 9 -6.69 -2.95 3.60
CA ASP A 9 -7.83 -3.58 2.96
C ASP A 9 -9.08 -2.77 3.26
N ALA A 10 -9.06 -1.54 2.79
CA ALA A 10 -10.13 -0.60 3.08
C ALA A 10 -10.99 -0.39 1.84
N ASP A 11 -11.73 0.71 1.84
CA ASP A 11 -12.53 1.16 0.71
C ASP A 11 -11.64 1.24 -0.53
N HIS A 12 -12.20 0.87 -1.68
CA HIS A 12 -11.48 0.86 -2.95
C HIS A 12 -11.38 2.24 -3.59
N ALA A 13 -11.99 3.25 -3.01
CA ALA A 13 -11.92 4.60 -3.56
C ALA A 13 -10.50 5.15 -3.45
N TYR A 14 -10.08 5.85 -4.49
CA TYR A 14 -8.74 6.43 -4.54
C TYR A 14 -8.40 7.23 -3.27
N LYS A 15 -9.31 8.11 -2.85
CA LYS A 15 -9.06 8.97 -1.68
C LYS A 15 -8.88 8.17 -0.41
N SER A 16 -9.65 7.09 -0.25
CA SER A 16 -9.57 6.27 0.95
C SER A 16 -8.25 5.51 1.00
N VAL A 17 -7.80 5.00 -0.14
CA VAL A 17 -6.53 4.27 -0.19
C VAL A 17 -5.37 5.22 0.09
N VAL A 18 -5.39 6.40 -0.51
CA VAL A 18 -4.34 7.41 -0.26
C VAL A 18 -4.29 7.76 1.23
N LYS A 19 -5.44 8.00 1.83
CA LYS A 19 -5.49 8.35 3.25
C LYS A 19 -4.95 7.23 4.12
N ASP A 20 -5.34 5.99 3.81
CA ASP A 20 -4.86 4.85 4.60
C ASP A 20 -3.35 4.69 4.48
N ILE A 21 -2.81 4.85 3.28
CA ILE A 21 -1.37 4.76 3.10
C ILE A 21 -0.68 5.87 3.91
N GLU A 22 -1.20 7.08 3.87
CA GLU A 22 -0.63 8.20 4.62
C GLU A 22 -0.70 7.99 6.12
N ASP A 23 -1.80 7.40 6.59
CA ASP A 23 -2.00 7.19 8.03
C ASP A 23 -1.13 6.06 8.57
N TRP A 24 -0.94 5.00 7.79
CA TRP A 24 -0.27 3.79 8.27
C TRP A 24 1.21 3.70 7.93
N SER A 25 1.64 4.31 6.81
CA SER A 25 3.05 4.21 6.39
C SER A 25 4.04 4.66 7.47
N PRO A 26 3.79 5.77 8.19
CA PRO A 26 4.75 6.21 9.20
C PRO A 26 4.89 5.23 10.38
N LYS A 27 3.95 4.30 10.52
CA LYS A 27 3.95 3.33 11.63
C LYS A 27 4.72 2.07 11.30
N VAL A 28 5.10 1.89 10.04
CA VAL A 28 5.85 0.72 9.61
C VAL A 28 7.34 1.03 9.72
N LYS A 29 8.08 0.15 10.38
CA LYS A 29 9.51 0.38 10.58
C LYS A 29 10.29 0.17 9.28
N LYS A 30 11.51 0.67 9.23
CA LYS A 30 12.41 0.43 8.10
C LYS A 30 12.62 -1.06 7.92
N GLY A 31 12.53 -1.51 6.68
CA GLY A 31 12.62 -2.92 6.37
C GLY A 31 11.30 -3.65 6.45
N GLY A 32 10.27 -3.00 6.97
CA GLY A 32 8.94 -3.57 7.02
C GLY A 32 8.22 -3.42 5.69
N PHE A 33 6.97 -3.89 5.65
CA PHE A 33 6.21 -3.91 4.40
C PHE A 33 4.88 -3.18 4.54
N ILE A 34 4.50 -2.48 3.48
CA ILE A 34 3.18 -1.87 3.35
C ILE A 34 2.51 -2.60 2.21
N THR A 35 1.40 -3.28 2.48
CA THR A 35 0.74 -4.12 1.50
C THR A 35 -0.74 -3.82 1.44
N GLY A 36 -1.38 -4.27 0.38
CA GLY A 36 -2.82 -4.15 0.26
C GLY A 36 -3.33 -5.04 -0.85
N HIS A 37 -4.65 -5.10 -1.00
CA HIS A 37 -5.30 -5.97 -1.96
C HIS A 37 -5.98 -5.15 -3.07
N ASP A 38 -6.54 -5.86 -4.04
CA ASP A 38 -7.38 -5.27 -5.11
C ASP A 38 -6.64 -4.28 -6.00
N HIS A 39 -5.37 -4.55 -6.29
CA HIS A 39 -4.57 -3.66 -7.14
C HIS A 39 -5.17 -3.49 -8.54
N TYR A 40 -5.99 -4.44 -9.00
CA TYR A 40 -6.64 -4.33 -10.31
C TYR A 40 -7.69 -3.19 -10.35
N ILE A 41 -8.16 -2.74 -9.21
CA ILE A 41 -9.13 -1.65 -9.14
C ILE A 41 -8.40 -0.33 -9.40
N SER A 42 -8.90 0.46 -10.35
CA SER A 42 -8.19 1.65 -10.82
C SER A 42 -7.87 2.66 -9.71
N GLY A 43 -8.78 2.83 -8.76
CA GLY A 43 -8.55 3.75 -7.63
C GLY A 43 -7.41 3.29 -6.74
N VAL A 44 -7.35 1.99 -6.47
CA VAL A 44 -6.26 1.41 -5.66
C VAL A 44 -4.93 1.53 -6.41
N LYS A 45 -4.92 1.12 -7.68
CA LYS A 45 -3.71 1.18 -8.49
C LYS A 45 -3.14 2.59 -8.57
N ARG A 46 -4.01 3.57 -8.80
CA ARG A 46 -3.60 4.96 -8.90
C ARG A 46 -2.99 5.46 -7.59
N ALA A 47 -3.63 5.15 -6.47
CA ALA A 47 -3.15 5.58 -5.16
C ALA A 47 -1.78 4.99 -4.85
N VAL A 48 -1.61 3.69 -5.09
CA VAL A 48 -0.35 3.02 -4.82
C VAL A 48 0.77 3.56 -5.70
N LYS A 49 0.48 3.76 -6.98
CA LYS A 49 1.49 4.31 -7.90
C LYS A 49 1.89 5.73 -7.52
N GLU A 50 0.94 6.55 -7.10
CA GLU A 50 1.26 7.91 -6.70
C GLU A 50 2.16 7.95 -5.45
N LYS A 51 1.97 7.00 -4.54
CA LYS A 51 2.73 6.97 -3.31
C LYS A 51 4.10 6.30 -3.46
N PHE A 52 4.20 5.27 -4.27
CA PHE A 52 5.41 4.46 -4.31
C PHE A 52 6.06 4.39 -5.69
N GLY A 53 5.45 4.99 -6.69
CA GLY A 53 6.00 4.97 -8.05
C GLY A 53 6.07 3.55 -8.59
N ASN A 54 7.24 3.14 -9.02
CA ASN A 54 7.44 1.78 -9.53
C ASN A 54 8.17 0.88 -8.53
N ASP A 55 8.32 1.31 -7.30
CA ASP A 55 9.12 0.62 -6.29
C ASP A 55 8.34 -0.43 -5.51
N TYR A 56 7.24 -0.91 -6.04
CA TYR A 56 6.46 -1.95 -5.41
C TYR A 56 6.18 -3.09 -6.39
N THR A 57 5.77 -4.23 -5.85
CA THR A 57 5.43 -5.40 -6.68
C THR A 57 3.98 -5.78 -6.46
N VAL A 58 3.45 -6.58 -7.41
CA VAL A 58 2.07 -7.05 -7.33
C VAL A 58 2.09 -8.57 -7.57
N SER A 59 1.45 -9.30 -6.66
CA SER A 59 1.34 -10.75 -6.78
C SER A 59 0.24 -11.15 -7.77
N GLN A 60 0.16 -12.46 -8.05
CA GLN A 60 -0.90 -13.00 -8.90
C GLN A 60 -2.30 -12.73 -8.35
N ASP A 61 -2.41 -12.57 -7.05
CA ASP A 61 -3.69 -12.33 -6.39
C ASP A 61 -4.01 -10.85 -6.25
N ASN A 62 -3.30 -10.00 -6.98
CA ASN A 62 -3.48 -8.54 -6.95
C ASN A 62 -3.20 -7.94 -5.57
N VAL A 63 -2.26 -8.53 -4.85
CA VAL A 63 -1.73 -7.97 -3.61
C VAL A 63 -0.51 -7.15 -3.96
N TRP A 64 -0.56 -5.86 -3.65
CA TRP A 64 0.60 -5.00 -3.88
C TRP A 64 1.45 -4.96 -2.60
N ILE A 65 2.78 -4.88 -2.78
CA ILE A 65 3.73 -4.95 -1.68
C ILE A 65 4.82 -3.91 -1.91
N TYR A 66 4.97 -3.02 -0.95
CA TYR A 66 6.05 -2.03 -0.94
C TYR A 66 6.92 -2.28 0.29
N LYS A 67 8.23 -2.42 0.06
CA LYS A 67 9.17 -2.54 1.17
C LYS A 67 9.59 -1.15 1.63
N ASN A 68 9.39 -0.87 2.89
CA ASN A 68 9.73 0.43 3.47
C ASN A 68 11.25 0.51 3.71
N VAL A 69 11.91 1.29 2.90
CA VAL A 69 13.39 1.40 2.94
C VAL A 69 13.88 2.68 3.60
#